data_57ff5f295c1e0a3b25db63b3c8aea64a
#
_entry.id   57ff5f295c1e0a3b25db63b3c8aea64a
#
_cell.length_a   1.000
_cell.length_b   1.000
_cell.length_c   1.000
_cell.angle_alpha   90.00
_cell.angle_beta   90.00
_cell.angle_gamma   90.00
#
_symmetry.space_group_name_H-M   'P 1'
#
loop_
_entity.id
_entity.type
_entity.pdbx_description
1 polymer ?
#
loop_
_entity_poly.entity_id
_entity_poly.type
_entity_poly.pdbx_seq_one_letter_code
_entity_poly.pdbx_strand_id
1 'polypeptide(L)'
;KMLSNFVYNVCRCAGDWHMDSFVEESIKAIREKVGDGKVLCALSGGVDSSVAAVMLSKAVGNQLTCVFVDHGLLRKNEGDEVEAVFGPDGPYDLNFIRVNAQERFYAKLKGVEEPERKRKIIGEEFIRVFEEEAKKIGAVDFLVQGTIYPDVVESGVGGESTVIKSHHNVGGLPDYVDFKEIIEPLRNLFKDEVRKA
;
A
#
# COMPACT_ATOMS: atom_id res chain seq x y z
N LYS A 1 14.23 -30.87 -9.89
CA LYS A 1 15.32 -31.72 -9.38
C LYS A 1 16.66 -30.98 -9.32
N MET A 2 17.14 -30.32 -10.39
CA MET A 2 18.41 -29.57 -10.43
C MET A 2 18.40 -28.41 -9.43
N LEU A 3 17.41 -27.53 -9.47
CA LEU A 3 17.27 -26.41 -8.53
C LEU A 3 17.14 -26.89 -7.08
N SER A 4 16.36 -27.93 -6.85
CA SER A 4 16.20 -28.52 -5.51
C SER A 4 17.54 -29.03 -4.97
N ASN A 5 18.34 -29.75 -5.80
CA ASN A 5 19.67 -30.19 -5.39
C ASN A 5 20.61 -29.02 -5.11
N PHE A 6 20.58 -27.98 -5.91
CA PHE A 6 21.38 -26.79 -5.69
C PHE A 6 21.01 -26.12 -4.37
N VAL A 7 19.73 -25.83 -4.17
CA VAL A 7 19.23 -25.11 -2.98
C VAL A 7 19.49 -25.90 -1.71
N TYR A 8 19.11 -27.20 -1.66
CA TYR A 8 19.16 -27.97 -0.43
C TYR A 8 20.52 -28.68 -0.19
N ASN A 9 21.17 -29.17 -1.25
CA ASN A 9 22.39 -29.98 -1.08
C ASN A 9 23.67 -29.14 -1.23
N VAL A 10 23.67 -28.10 -2.10
CA VAL A 10 24.85 -27.24 -2.28
C VAL A 10 24.77 -26.03 -1.35
N CYS A 11 23.67 -25.27 -1.39
CA CYS A 11 23.48 -24.08 -0.56
C CYS A 11 23.08 -24.44 0.89
N ARG A 12 22.62 -25.67 1.15
CA ARG A 12 22.18 -26.16 2.46
C ARG A 12 21.08 -25.31 3.10
N CYS A 13 20.19 -24.77 2.28
CA CYS A 13 19.03 -24.05 2.79
C CYS A 13 18.11 -24.98 3.58
N ALA A 14 17.64 -24.55 4.74
CA ALA A 14 16.82 -25.37 5.64
C ALA A 14 15.39 -25.59 5.12
N GLY A 15 14.88 -24.68 4.27
CA GLY A 15 13.50 -24.73 3.79
C GLY A 15 12.48 -24.39 4.87
N ASP A 16 12.86 -23.53 5.79
CA ASP A 16 12.14 -23.13 7.00
C ASP A 16 11.26 -21.88 6.83
N TRP A 17 11.12 -21.41 5.59
CA TRP A 17 10.20 -20.32 5.28
C TRP A 17 8.74 -20.79 5.34
N HIS A 18 7.95 -20.22 6.25
CA HIS A 18 6.52 -20.47 6.42
C HIS A 18 5.75 -19.16 6.49
N MET A 19 4.65 -19.06 5.72
CA MET A 19 3.86 -17.83 5.62
C MET A 19 3.22 -17.43 6.95
N ASP A 20 2.72 -18.40 7.72
CA ASP A 20 2.07 -18.11 9.01
C ASP A 20 3.05 -17.45 9.99
N SER A 21 4.28 -17.98 10.09
CA SER A 21 5.34 -17.38 10.91
C SER A 21 5.71 -15.98 10.43
N PHE A 22 5.77 -15.76 9.10
CA PHE A 22 6.05 -14.45 8.53
C PHE A 22 5.01 -13.41 8.93
N VAL A 23 3.70 -13.75 8.86
CA VAL A 23 2.61 -12.82 9.20
C VAL A 23 2.68 -12.43 10.68
N GLU A 24 2.85 -13.42 11.57
CA GLU A 24 2.95 -13.18 13.01
C GLU A 24 4.17 -12.33 13.38
N GLU A 25 5.33 -12.66 12.83
CA GLU A 25 6.57 -11.91 13.05
C GLU A 25 6.47 -10.49 12.51
N SER A 26 5.87 -10.31 11.32
CA SER A 26 5.66 -8.99 10.72
C SER A 26 4.72 -8.13 11.55
N ILE A 27 3.60 -8.67 12.04
CA ILE A 27 2.66 -7.97 12.93
C ILE A 27 3.37 -7.52 14.21
N LYS A 28 4.18 -8.41 14.80
CA LYS A 28 4.96 -8.09 16.01
C LYS A 28 5.97 -6.97 15.74
N ALA A 29 6.74 -7.09 14.66
CA ALA A 29 7.74 -6.09 14.28
C ALA A 29 7.11 -4.71 13.98
N ILE A 30 5.95 -4.69 13.30
CA ILE A 30 5.21 -3.46 13.04
C ILE A 30 4.75 -2.83 14.37
N ARG A 31 4.21 -3.61 15.29
CA ARG A 31 3.76 -3.12 16.60
C ARG A 31 4.90 -2.50 17.41
N GLU A 32 6.04 -3.17 17.44
CA GLU A 32 7.24 -2.69 18.13
C GLU A 32 7.78 -1.39 17.49
N LYS A 33 7.75 -1.31 16.15
CA LYS A 33 8.23 -0.17 15.39
C LYS A 33 7.34 1.07 15.55
N VAL A 34 6.03 0.87 15.48
CA VAL A 34 5.04 1.96 15.54
C VAL A 34 4.90 2.50 16.96
N GLY A 35 4.91 1.63 17.99
CA GLY A 35 4.65 2.04 19.36
C GLY A 35 3.31 2.77 19.46
N ASP A 36 3.35 4.01 19.98
CA ASP A 36 2.17 4.88 20.12
C ASP A 36 1.95 5.81 18.89
N GLY A 37 2.70 5.62 17.82
CA GLY A 37 2.65 6.46 16.63
C GLY A 37 1.38 6.28 15.80
N LYS A 38 1.05 7.28 14.99
CA LYS A 38 -0.06 7.25 14.05
C LYS A 38 0.39 6.77 12.68
N VAL A 39 -0.42 5.94 12.06
CA VAL A 39 -0.13 5.29 10.78
C VAL A 39 -1.17 5.67 9.73
N LEU A 40 -0.72 6.05 8.54
CA LEU A 40 -1.55 6.37 7.39
C LEU A 40 -1.34 5.34 6.29
N CYS A 41 -2.42 4.84 5.73
CA CYS A 41 -2.41 3.89 4.61
C CYS A 41 -3.28 4.39 3.47
N ALA A 42 -2.73 4.44 2.25
CA ALA A 42 -3.51 4.66 1.05
C ALA A 42 -4.10 3.33 0.57
N LEU A 43 -5.42 3.17 0.65
CA LEU A 43 -6.15 2.04 0.10
C LEU A 43 -6.49 2.29 -1.37
N SER A 44 -6.05 1.40 -2.25
CA SER A 44 -6.36 1.47 -3.70
C SER A 44 -7.49 0.53 -4.13
N GLY A 45 -8.02 -0.29 -3.20
CA GLY A 45 -8.92 -1.40 -3.53
C GLY A 45 -8.20 -2.66 -4.07
N GLY A 46 -6.89 -2.58 -4.32
CA GLY A 46 -6.08 -3.71 -4.76
C GLY A 46 -5.71 -4.65 -3.62
N VAL A 47 -5.39 -5.92 -3.95
CA VAL A 47 -5.04 -6.97 -2.97
C VAL A 47 -3.88 -6.53 -2.06
N ASP A 48 -2.83 -5.93 -2.60
CA ASP A 48 -1.63 -5.63 -1.83
C ASP A 48 -1.90 -4.56 -0.75
N SER A 49 -2.55 -3.46 -1.12
CA SER A 49 -2.93 -2.43 -0.15
C SER A 49 -3.92 -2.95 0.89
N SER A 50 -4.82 -3.86 0.50
CA SER A 50 -5.79 -4.48 1.42
C SER A 50 -5.11 -5.40 2.43
N VAL A 51 -4.20 -6.27 1.98
CA VAL A 51 -3.45 -7.16 2.89
C VAL A 51 -2.56 -6.34 3.82
N ALA A 52 -1.86 -5.32 3.32
CA ALA A 52 -1.10 -4.41 4.14
C ALA A 52 -1.97 -3.74 5.22
N ALA A 53 -3.15 -3.22 4.86
CA ALA A 53 -4.08 -2.60 5.81
C ALA A 53 -4.57 -3.57 6.88
N VAL A 54 -4.90 -4.83 6.51
CA VAL A 54 -5.30 -5.88 7.47
C VAL A 54 -4.16 -6.22 8.43
N MET A 55 -2.94 -6.39 7.95
CA MET A 55 -1.78 -6.65 8.81
C MET A 55 -1.56 -5.50 9.79
N LEU A 56 -1.66 -4.25 9.32
CA LEU A 56 -1.52 -3.06 10.15
C LEU A 56 -2.66 -2.95 11.18
N SER A 57 -3.91 -3.22 10.80
CA SER A 57 -5.03 -3.18 11.75
C SER A 57 -4.84 -4.20 12.88
N LYS A 58 -4.35 -5.40 12.59
CA LYS A 58 -3.99 -6.41 13.60
C LYS A 58 -2.81 -5.99 14.48
N ALA A 59 -1.90 -5.19 13.94
CA ALA A 59 -0.72 -4.72 14.68
C ALA A 59 -1.04 -3.53 15.60
N VAL A 60 -1.74 -2.51 15.10
CA VAL A 60 -1.85 -1.20 15.75
C VAL A 60 -3.29 -0.69 15.90
N GLY A 61 -4.29 -1.43 15.39
CA GLY A 61 -5.71 -1.08 15.58
C GLY A 61 -6.04 0.35 15.17
N ASN A 62 -6.71 1.08 16.05
CA ASN A 62 -7.17 2.46 15.85
C ASN A 62 -6.07 3.52 15.61
N GLN A 63 -4.79 3.16 15.73
CA GLN A 63 -3.71 4.05 15.31
C GLN A 63 -3.59 4.13 13.78
N LEU A 64 -4.19 3.16 13.05
CA LEU A 64 -4.22 3.13 11.60
C LEU A 64 -5.38 3.95 11.06
N THR A 65 -5.09 4.85 10.14
CA THR A 65 -6.09 5.52 9.29
C THR A 65 -5.88 5.11 7.83
N CYS A 66 -6.90 4.54 7.23
CA CYS A 66 -6.93 4.17 5.82
C CYS A 66 -7.72 5.21 5.01
N VAL A 67 -7.09 5.79 3.99
CA VAL A 67 -7.74 6.72 3.06
C VAL A 67 -7.97 6.00 1.74
N PHE A 68 -9.22 5.90 1.34
CA PHE A 68 -9.65 5.34 0.06
C PHE A 68 -10.18 6.48 -0.83
N VAL A 69 -9.54 6.70 -1.98
CA VAL A 69 -9.93 7.73 -2.94
C VAL A 69 -10.80 7.12 -4.03
N ASP A 70 -12.09 7.42 -3.99
CA ASP A 70 -13.03 7.07 -5.06
C ASP A 70 -12.90 8.08 -6.20
N HIS A 71 -12.09 7.73 -7.19
CA HIS A 71 -11.80 8.58 -8.36
C HIS A 71 -12.76 8.36 -9.53
N GLY A 72 -13.80 7.54 -9.38
CA GLY A 72 -14.82 7.29 -10.41
C GLY A 72 -14.38 6.39 -11.57
N LEU A 73 -13.13 5.87 -11.55
CA LEU A 73 -12.59 4.95 -12.54
C LEU A 73 -12.47 3.52 -11.99
N LEU A 74 -13.13 3.25 -10.88
CA LEU A 74 -13.20 1.96 -10.23
C LEU A 74 -14.08 0.98 -11.01
N ARG A 75 -13.96 -0.29 -10.69
CA ARG A 75 -14.92 -1.31 -11.16
C ARG A 75 -16.29 -1.04 -10.53
N LYS A 76 -17.32 -1.63 -11.14
CA LYS A 76 -18.68 -1.53 -10.61
C LYS A 76 -18.72 -2.00 -9.15
N ASN A 77 -19.25 -1.17 -8.26
CA ASN A 77 -19.41 -1.40 -6.83
C ASN A 77 -18.10 -1.57 -6.02
N GLU A 78 -16.92 -1.44 -6.62
CA GLU A 78 -15.64 -1.66 -5.94
C GLU A 78 -15.46 -0.72 -4.72
N GLY A 79 -15.87 0.53 -4.83
CA GLY A 79 -15.83 1.47 -3.70
C GLY A 79 -16.70 1.02 -2.52
N ASP A 80 -17.89 0.51 -2.80
CA ASP A 80 -18.82 0.02 -1.79
C ASP A 80 -18.35 -1.30 -1.16
N GLU A 81 -17.71 -2.16 -1.97
CA GLU A 81 -17.07 -3.39 -1.48
C GLU A 81 -15.89 -3.09 -0.54
N VAL A 82 -15.06 -2.11 -0.88
CA VAL A 82 -13.96 -1.66 -0.01
C VAL A 82 -14.48 -1.08 1.30
N GLU A 83 -15.52 -0.24 1.23
CA GLU A 83 -16.15 0.35 2.41
C GLU A 83 -16.84 -0.70 3.30
N ALA A 84 -17.47 -1.72 2.72
CA ALA A 84 -18.06 -2.83 3.47
C ALA A 84 -17.01 -3.64 4.25
N VAL A 85 -15.78 -3.70 3.75
CA VAL A 85 -14.68 -4.45 4.40
C VAL A 85 -13.94 -3.58 5.43
N PHE A 86 -13.62 -2.33 5.08
CA PHE A 86 -12.76 -1.46 5.88
C PHE A 86 -13.48 -0.31 6.57
N GLY A 87 -14.75 -0.10 6.26
CA GLY A 87 -15.57 0.94 6.86
C GLY A 87 -15.98 0.63 8.31
N PRO A 88 -16.77 1.53 8.93
CA PRO A 88 -17.14 1.42 10.34
C PRO A 88 -17.90 0.14 10.72
N ASP A 89 -18.63 -0.44 9.77
CA ASP A 89 -19.39 -1.68 9.94
C ASP A 89 -18.58 -2.93 9.54
N GLY A 90 -17.33 -2.74 9.12
CA GLY A 90 -16.42 -3.80 8.70
C GLY A 90 -15.78 -4.56 9.88
N PRO A 91 -15.14 -5.70 9.60
CA PRO A 91 -14.57 -6.57 10.64
C PRO A 91 -13.24 -6.08 11.22
N TYR A 92 -12.68 -4.98 10.72
CA TYR A 92 -11.36 -4.51 11.12
C TYR A 92 -11.42 -3.24 11.96
N ASP A 93 -10.62 -3.22 13.03
CA ASP A 93 -10.47 -2.06 13.91
C ASP A 93 -9.45 -1.08 13.31
N LEU A 94 -9.93 -0.09 12.59
CA LEU A 94 -9.14 0.98 11.97
C LEU A 94 -10.02 2.20 11.64
N ASN A 95 -9.41 3.34 11.42
CA ASN A 95 -10.13 4.51 10.93
C ASN A 95 -10.18 4.47 9.40
N PHE A 96 -11.38 4.53 8.82
CA PHE A 96 -11.59 4.52 7.38
C PHE A 96 -12.16 5.84 6.89
N ILE A 97 -11.55 6.39 5.83
CA ILE A 97 -11.98 7.62 5.17
C ILE A 97 -12.16 7.33 3.68
N ARG A 98 -13.42 7.38 3.19
CA ARG A 98 -13.70 7.37 1.75
C ARG A 98 -13.83 8.79 1.23
N VAL A 99 -13.00 9.15 0.26
CA VAL A 99 -13.01 10.45 -0.38
C VAL A 99 -13.66 10.34 -1.74
N ASN A 100 -14.83 10.91 -1.94
CA ASN A 100 -15.44 11.01 -3.27
C ASN A 100 -14.77 12.15 -4.06
N ALA A 101 -13.91 11.78 -5.00
CA ALA A 101 -13.19 12.71 -5.87
C ALA A 101 -13.57 12.57 -7.36
N GLN A 102 -14.63 11.84 -7.69
CA GLN A 102 -15.01 11.47 -9.06
C GLN A 102 -15.09 12.68 -10.00
N GLU A 103 -15.82 13.69 -9.64
CA GLU A 103 -15.97 14.91 -10.46
C GLU A 103 -14.62 15.60 -10.74
N ARG A 104 -13.74 15.59 -9.77
CA ARG A 104 -12.40 16.17 -9.86
C ARG A 104 -11.54 15.44 -10.89
N PHE A 105 -11.56 14.11 -10.86
CA PHE A 105 -10.85 13.28 -11.85
C PHE A 105 -11.48 13.42 -13.25
N TYR A 106 -12.79 13.38 -13.37
CA TYR A 106 -13.47 13.56 -14.65
C TYR A 106 -13.16 14.91 -15.30
N ALA A 107 -13.16 15.99 -14.52
CA ALA A 107 -12.82 17.31 -15.03
C ALA A 107 -11.38 17.37 -15.57
N LYS A 108 -10.42 16.73 -14.91
CA LYS A 108 -9.01 16.67 -15.32
C LYS A 108 -8.79 15.80 -16.57
N LEU A 109 -9.57 14.74 -16.73
CA LEU A 109 -9.45 13.80 -17.84
C LEU A 109 -10.24 14.22 -19.08
N LYS A 110 -11.10 15.21 -18.97
CA LYS A 110 -11.92 15.67 -20.08
C LYS A 110 -11.06 16.10 -21.28
N GLY A 111 -11.29 15.46 -22.44
CA GLY A 111 -10.56 15.73 -23.68
C GLY A 111 -9.13 15.18 -23.74
N VAL A 112 -8.72 14.38 -22.76
CA VAL A 112 -7.42 13.70 -22.80
C VAL A 112 -7.61 12.33 -23.43
N GLU A 113 -6.97 12.08 -24.59
CA GLU A 113 -7.08 10.83 -25.34
C GLU A 113 -5.87 9.90 -25.10
N GLU A 114 -4.68 10.47 -24.97
CA GLU A 114 -3.41 9.76 -24.89
C GLU A 114 -3.30 9.00 -23.55
N PRO A 115 -3.07 7.65 -23.58
CA PRO A 115 -3.13 6.81 -22.39
C PRO A 115 -2.09 7.17 -21.31
N GLU A 116 -0.86 7.49 -21.71
CA GLU A 116 0.21 7.83 -20.77
C GLU A 116 -0.08 9.15 -20.05
N ARG A 117 -0.65 10.12 -20.78
CA ARG A 117 -1.10 11.38 -20.19
C ARG A 117 -2.23 11.18 -19.19
N LYS A 118 -3.17 10.26 -19.48
CA LYS A 118 -4.22 9.87 -18.51
C LYS A 118 -3.62 9.32 -17.23
N ARG A 119 -2.66 8.39 -17.33
CA ARG A 119 -1.99 7.81 -16.15
C ARG A 119 -1.31 8.86 -15.29
N LYS A 120 -0.58 9.79 -15.90
CA LYS A 120 0.08 10.88 -15.18
C LYS A 120 -0.92 11.76 -14.44
N ILE A 121 -1.99 12.19 -15.12
CA ILE A 121 -3.05 13.01 -14.52
C ILE A 121 -3.70 12.26 -13.34
N ILE A 122 -4.03 10.98 -13.51
CA ILE A 122 -4.64 10.18 -12.44
C ILE A 122 -3.69 10.07 -11.25
N GLY A 123 -2.43 9.76 -11.49
CA GLY A 123 -1.43 9.64 -10.43
C GLY A 123 -1.21 10.95 -9.66
N GLU A 124 -1.01 12.05 -10.38
CA GLU A 124 -0.82 13.38 -9.76
C GLU A 124 -2.04 13.81 -8.95
N GLU A 125 -3.25 13.58 -9.48
CA GLU A 125 -4.47 13.98 -8.80
C GLU A 125 -4.75 13.11 -7.57
N PHE A 126 -4.47 11.82 -7.67
CA PHE A 126 -4.55 10.91 -6.52
C PHE A 126 -3.65 11.38 -5.37
N ILE A 127 -2.41 11.73 -5.67
CA ILE A 127 -1.47 12.25 -4.67
C ILE A 127 -2.02 13.49 -4.01
N ARG A 128 -2.53 14.46 -4.79
CA ARG A 128 -3.08 15.72 -4.25
C ARG A 128 -4.27 15.49 -3.32
N VAL A 129 -5.20 14.62 -3.72
CA VAL A 129 -6.36 14.27 -2.87
C VAL A 129 -5.89 13.60 -1.58
N PHE A 130 -4.95 12.67 -1.69
CA PHE A 130 -4.40 11.97 -0.53
C PHE A 130 -3.70 12.94 0.44
N GLU A 131 -2.93 13.89 -0.08
CA GLU A 131 -2.26 14.93 0.73
C GLU A 131 -3.25 15.86 1.45
N GLU A 132 -4.31 16.25 0.75
CA GLU A 132 -5.35 17.08 1.34
C GLU A 132 -6.02 16.37 2.53
N GLU A 133 -6.26 15.06 2.41
CA GLU A 133 -6.80 14.25 3.50
C GLU A 133 -5.77 14.04 4.62
N ALA A 134 -4.52 13.75 4.27
CA ALA A 134 -3.46 13.62 5.27
C ALA A 134 -3.30 14.89 6.13
N LYS A 135 -3.42 16.06 5.53
CA LYS A 135 -3.38 17.35 6.27
C LYS A 135 -4.57 17.51 7.23
N LYS A 136 -5.75 17.01 6.88
CA LYS A 136 -6.94 17.05 7.77
C LYS A 136 -6.79 16.10 8.97
N ILE A 137 -6.15 14.95 8.76
CA ILE A 137 -5.86 13.96 9.80
C ILE A 137 -4.84 14.51 10.81
N GLY A 138 -3.96 15.41 10.36
CA GLY A 138 -2.92 16.03 11.17
C GLY A 138 -1.62 15.24 11.20
N ALA A 139 -0.87 15.34 12.30
CA ALA A 139 0.44 14.70 12.41
C ALA A 139 0.30 13.17 12.30
N VAL A 140 1.02 12.58 11.35
CA VAL A 140 1.13 11.14 11.11
C VAL A 140 2.60 10.77 11.14
N ASP A 141 2.94 9.70 11.85
CA ASP A 141 4.33 9.28 12.05
C ASP A 141 4.81 8.33 10.94
N PHE A 142 3.92 7.48 10.44
CA PHE A 142 4.27 6.42 9.47
C PHE A 142 3.32 6.37 8.29
N LEU A 143 3.88 6.18 7.10
CA LEU A 143 3.13 5.90 5.88
C LEU A 143 3.26 4.41 5.51
N VAL A 144 2.15 3.77 5.16
CA VAL A 144 2.16 2.38 4.68
C VAL A 144 2.09 2.33 3.17
N GLN A 145 2.96 1.51 2.59
CA GLN A 145 2.95 1.19 1.16
C GLN A 145 2.83 -0.31 0.94
N GLY A 146 1.98 -0.70 0.00
CA GLY A 146 1.77 -2.09 -0.41
C GLY A 146 2.81 -2.60 -1.41
N THR A 147 4.06 -2.14 -1.34
CA THR A 147 5.16 -2.58 -2.20
C THR A 147 5.40 -4.07 -2.03
N ILE A 148 5.51 -4.81 -3.13
CA ILE A 148 5.83 -6.23 -3.15
C ILE A 148 7.21 -6.48 -3.78
N TYR A 149 7.75 -7.69 -3.64
CA TYR A 149 9.10 -8.00 -4.11
C TYR A 149 9.33 -7.75 -5.62
N PRO A 150 8.41 -8.07 -6.53
CA PRO A 150 8.54 -7.70 -7.94
C PRO A 150 8.73 -6.19 -8.17
N ASP A 151 8.03 -5.33 -7.44
CA ASP A 151 8.18 -3.87 -7.56
C ASP A 151 9.60 -3.43 -7.18
N VAL A 152 10.19 -4.08 -6.17
CA VAL A 152 11.57 -3.82 -5.73
C VAL A 152 12.58 -4.21 -6.81
N VAL A 153 12.37 -5.37 -7.45
CA VAL A 153 13.26 -5.86 -8.52
C VAL A 153 13.15 -4.98 -9.77
N GLU A 154 11.95 -4.61 -10.16
CA GLU A 154 11.70 -3.75 -11.33
C GLU A 154 12.23 -2.33 -11.13
N SER A 155 12.21 -1.81 -9.90
CA SER A 155 12.76 -0.49 -9.60
C SER A 155 14.29 -0.43 -9.53
N GLY A 156 14.97 -1.56 -9.67
CA GLY A 156 16.43 -1.69 -9.65
C GLY A 156 17.03 -1.61 -8.24
N VAL A 157 17.75 -2.66 -7.85
CA VAL A 157 18.48 -2.69 -6.58
C VAL A 157 19.68 -1.75 -6.68
N GLY A 158 19.59 -0.54 -6.13
CA GLY A 158 20.74 0.28 -5.77
C GLY A 158 21.32 1.22 -6.82
N GLY A 159 20.58 1.66 -7.83
CA GLY A 159 21.05 2.68 -8.76
C GLY A 159 19.93 3.63 -9.17
N GLU A 160 20.21 4.91 -9.15
CA GLU A 160 19.55 6.07 -9.81
C GLU A 160 18.17 5.92 -10.53
N SER A 161 17.41 4.86 -10.33
CA SER A 161 16.09 4.68 -10.95
C SER A 161 14.96 5.29 -10.10
N THR A 162 15.08 6.58 -9.85
CA THR A 162 13.99 7.45 -9.39
C THR A 162 12.84 7.53 -10.39
N VAL A 163 13.01 6.99 -11.59
CA VAL A 163 12.08 7.20 -12.71
C VAL A 163 10.96 6.14 -12.79
N ILE A 164 11.17 4.92 -12.29
CA ILE A 164 10.14 3.86 -12.37
C ILE A 164 9.21 3.86 -11.15
N LYS A 165 9.57 4.58 -10.10
CA LYS A 165 8.71 4.77 -8.91
C LYS A 165 7.40 5.52 -9.14
N SER A 166 7.15 6.00 -10.36
CA SER A 166 5.99 6.84 -10.66
C SER A 166 4.65 6.11 -10.80
N HIS A 167 4.63 4.77 -10.82
CA HIS A 167 3.41 4.03 -11.15
C HIS A 167 2.80 3.21 -10.00
N HIS A 168 3.60 2.84 -9.00
CA HIS A 168 3.15 2.08 -7.83
C HIS A 168 3.56 2.69 -6.49
N ASN A 169 4.35 3.74 -6.54
CA ASN A 169 4.81 4.42 -5.36
C ASN A 169 4.17 5.81 -5.31
N VAL A 170 3.55 6.14 -4.22
CA VAL A 170 3.23 7.52 -3.83
C VAL A 170 4.54 8.30 -3.62
N GLY A 171 5.52 8.05 -4.49
CA GLY A 171 6.87 8.63 -4.52
C GLY A 171 6.92 10.08 -5.01
N GLY A 172 5.82 10.77 -4.96
CA GLY A 172 5.69 12.20 -5.13
C GLY A 172 4.98 12.84 -3.95
N LEU A 173 5.04 12.21 -2.76
CA LEU A 173 4.59 12.90 -1.55
C LEU A 173 5.52 14.11 -1.35
N PRO A 174 4.94 15.30 -1.28
CA PRO A 174 5.73 16.51 -1.14
C PRO A 174 6.43 16.59 0.22
N ASP A 175 7.46 17.42 0.27
CA ASP A 175 8.33 17.72 1.42
C ASP A 175 7.62 18.23 2.68
N TYR A 176 6.30 18.35 2.71
CA TYR A 176 5.54 18.86 3.86
C TYR A 176 4.73 17.83 4.65
N VAL A 177 4.77 16.54 4.30
CA VAL A 177 4.29 15.49 5.18
C VAL A 177 5.52 14.79 5.73
N ASP A 178 5.90 15.19 6.93
CA ASP A 178 7.11 14.75 7.61
C ASP A 178 6.85 13.39 8.29
N PHE A 179 6.81 12.32 7.48
CA PHE A 179 6.75 10.96 8.01
C PHE A 179 8.11 10.56 8.58
N LYS A 180 8.12 9.97 9.75
CA LYS A 180 9.33 9.39 10.35
C LYS A 180 9.88 8.27 9.47
N GLU A 181 8.99 7.42 8.95
CA GLU A 181 9.39 6.27 8.14
C GLU A 181 8.22 5.70 7.31
N ILE A 182 8.57 4.98 6.25
CA ILE A 182 7.63 4.19 5.43
C ILE A 182 7.65 2.74 5.90
N ILE A 183 6.46 2.15 6.09
CA ILE A 183 6.27 0.75 6.44
C ILE A 183 5.84 -0.01 5.20
N GLU A 184 6.62 -0.98 4.77
CA GLU A 184 6.37 -1.84 3.60
C GLU A 184 6.26 -3.31 4.03
N PRO A 185 5.13 -3.75 4.58
CA PRO A 185 5.01 -5.08 5.20
C PRO A 185 5.14 -6.23 4.20
N LEU A 186 4.90 -5.98 2.91
CA LEU A 186 4.86 -6.99 1.86
C LEU A 186 6.11 -6.98 0.96
N ARG A 187 7.10 -6.14 1.27
CA ARG A 187 8.28 -5.88 0.42
C ARG A 187 9.05 -7.12 -0.02
N ASN A 188 9.04 -8.17 0.80
CA ASN A 188 9.77 -9.41 0.56
C ASN A 188 8.89 -10.53 -0.01
N LEU A 189 7.62 -10.26 -0.30
CA LEU A 189 6.66 -11.25 -0.77
C LEU A 189 6.42 -11.16 -2.27
N PHE A 190 6.24 -12.32 -2.91
CA PHE A 190 5.67 -12.43 -4.24
C PHE A 190 4.14 -12.32 -4.17
N LYS A 191 3.51 -12.01 -5.31
CA LYS A 191 2.06 -11.81 -5.41
C LYS A 191 1.23 -13.00 -4.90
N ASP A 192 1.70 -14.22 -5.16
CA ASP A 192 1.02 -15.43 -4.71
C ASP A 192 1.15 -15.66 -3.19
N GLU A 193 2.22 -15.16 -2.59
CA GLU A 193 2.43 -15.17 -1.16
C GLU A 193 1.56 -14.12 -0.46
N VAL A 194 1.45 -12.93 -1.04
CA VAL A 194 0.55 -11.87 -0.53
C VAL A 194 -0.91 -12.36 -0.45
N ARG A 195 -1.36 -13.19 -1.40
CA ARG A 195 -2.72 -13.76 -1.37
C ARG A 195 -2.93 -14.83 -0.31
N LYS A 196 -1.87 -15.37 0.26
CA LYS A 196 -1.92 -16.38 1.32
C LYS A 196 -1.77 -15.78 2.72
N ALA A 197 -1.15 -14.60 2.81
CA ALA A 197 -1.05 -13.82 4.04
C ALA A 197 -2.39 -13.25 4.46
#